data_fd1a541fbbfef1117a7faae3d0c9ed4b
#
_entry.id   fd1a541fbbfef1117a7faae3d0c9ed4b
#
_cell.length_a   1.000
_cell.length_b   1.000
_cell.length_c   1.000
_cell.angle_alpha   90.00
_cell.angle_beta   90.00
_cell.angle_gamma   90.00
#
_symmetry.space_group_name_H-M   'P 1'
#
loop_
_entity.id
_entity.type
_entity.pdbx_description
1 polymer ?
#
loop_
_entity_poly.entity_id
_entity_poly.type
_entity_poly.pdbx_seq_one_letter_code
_entity_poly.pdbx_strand_id
1 'polypeptide(L)'
;MSHRFVWIDIPVLDLDRAVAFYSAVFGEPVRVESGPGFRFGLLPHSGDEVAGCLYLPSDDNKPCSNGPLVYLNVEGRMAPAEAAAGANGGKVLQPSHKIGPHGFRSIVLDSEGNRIALHSMTA
;
A
#
# COMPACT_ATOMS: atom_id res chain seq x y z
N MET A 1 -21.86 -12.38 -4.65
CA MET A 1 -21.18 -11.82 -5.83
C MET A 1 -19.67 -11.97 -5.69
N SER A 2 -19.03 -12.34 -6.77
CA SER A 2 -17.57 -12.56 -6.75
C SER A 2 -16.82 -11.29 -7.12
N HIS A 3 -15.75 -11.01 -6.40
CA HIS A 3 -14.81 -9.97 -6.79
C HIS A 3 -13.97 -10.47 -7.96
N ARG A 4 -13.67 -9.58 -8.90
CA ARG A 4 -12.74 -9.90 -10.01
C ARG A 4 -11.31 -9.95 -9.55
N PHE A 5 -10.96 -9.11 -8.58
CA PHE A 5 -9.63 -9.08 -7.97
C PHE A 5 -9.75 -9.76 -6.62
N VAL A 6 -8.84 -10.67 -6.32
CA VAL A 6 -8.96 -11.48 -5.10
C VAL A 6 -7.80 -11.25 -4.12
N TRP A 7 -6.64 -10.78 -4.61
CA TRP A 7 -5.45 -10.63 -3.77
C TRP A 7 -4.41 -9.77 -4.49
N ILE A 8 -3.57 -9.09 -3.72
CA ILE A 8 -2.44 -8.32 -4.24
C ILE A 8 -1.19 -8.67 -3.44
N ASP A 9 -0.13 -9.08 -4.13
CA ASP A 9 1.19 -9.28 -3.55
C ASP A 9 2.06 -8.08 -3.89
N ILE A 10 2.58 -7.40 -2.88
CA ILE A 10 3.47 -6.25 -3.06
C ILE A 10 4.88 -6.68 -2.64
N PRO A 11 5.83 -6.75 -3.57
CA PRO A 11 7.20 -7.15 -3.24
C PRO A 11 7.90 -6.06 -2.45
N VAL A 12 8.66 -6.47 -1.44
CA VAL A 12 9.43 -5.56 -0.60
C VAL A 12 10.84 -6.09 -0.43
N LEU A 13 11.78 -5.20 -0.10
CA LEU A 13 13.18 -5.56 0.14
C LEU A 13 13.45 -5.78 1.62
N ASP A 14 12.74 -5.04 2.47
CA ASP A 14 12.89 -5.08 3.91
C ASP A 14 11.48 -5.09 4.51
N LEU A 15 11.08 -6.23 5.04
CA LEU A 15 9.71 -6.40 5.51
C LEU A 15 9.39 -5.49 6.69
N ASP A 16 10.31 -5.36 7.66
CA ASP A 16 10.05 -4.53 8.83
C ASP A 16 9.89 -3.06 8.44
N ARG A 17 10.71 -2.59 7.52
CA ARG A 17 10.62 -1.22 7.02
C ARG A 17 9.30 -1.01 6.27
N ALA A 18 8.92 -1.95 5.42
CA ALA A 18 7.66 -1.86 4.67
C ALA A 18 6.45 -1.92 5.60
N VAL A 19 6.47 -2.76 6.62
CA VAL A 19 5.41 -2.83 7.63
C VAL A 19 5.25 -1.50 8.33
N ALA A 20 6.35 -0.85 8.70
CA ALA A 20 6.29 0.47 9.34
C ALA A 20 5.69 1.51 8.40
N PHE A 21 6.10 1.50 7.13
CA PHE A 21 5.58 2.44 6.13
C PHE A 21 4.07 2.27 5.96
N TYR A 22 3.61 1.07 5.65
CA TYR A 22 2.18 0.85 5.35
C TYR A 22 1.30 0.99 6.59
N SER A 23 1.79 0.61 7.77
CA SER A 23 1.04 0.84 9.01
C SER A 23 0.80 2.32 9.24
N ALA A 24 1.81 3.16 9.00
CA ALA A 24 1.70 4.60 9.16
C ALA A 24 0.76 5.22 8.12
N VAL A 25 0.87 4.79 6.87
CA VAL A 25 0.03 5.31 5.78
C VAL A 25 -1.44 4.96 5.99
N PHE A 26 -1.74 3.71 6.36
CA PHE A 26 -3.11 3.29 6.62
C PHE A 26 -3.65 3.84 7.95
N GLY A 27 -2.78 4.13 8.90
CA GLY A 27 -3.19 4.47 10.26
C GLY A 27 -3.71 3.26 11.02
N GLU A 28 -3.37 2.05 10.57
CA GLU A 28 -3.75 0.79 11.16
C GLU A 28 -2.59 -0.19 11.03
N PRO A 29 -2.39 -1.10 11.98
CA PRO A 29 -1.24 -1.99 11.93
C PRO A 29 -1.32 -3.00 10.79
N VAL A 30 -0.22 -3.13 10.06
CA VAL A 30 0.02 -4.28 9.18
C VAL A 30 0.49 -5.41 10.08
N ARG A 31 -0.18 -6.55 10.01
CA ARG A 31 0.15 -7.68 10.89
C ARG A 31 1.11 -8.63 10.20
N VAL A 32 2.22 -8.92 10.87
CA VAL A 32 3.18 -9.89 10.35
C VAL A 32 2.70 -11.30 10.70
N GLU A 33 2.60 -12.14 9.68
CA GLU A 33 2.28 -13.55 9.85
C GLU A 33 3.46 -14.37 9.38
N SER A 34 3.75 -15.45 10.08
CA SER A 34 4.89 -16.29 9.76
C SER A 34 4.58 -17.74 10.06
N GLY A 35 5.29 -18.61 9.39
CA GLY A 35 5.25 -20.05 9.59
C GLY A 35 6.56 -20.65 9.09
N PRO A 36 6.65 -21.99 8.99
CA PRO A 36 7.88 -22.62 8.48
C PRO A 36 8.21 -22.11 7.07
N GLY A 37 9.34 -21.42 6.95
CA GLY A 37 9.84 -20.98 5.66
C GLY A 37 9.16 -19.76 5.05
N PHE A 38 8.26 -19.06 5.79
CA PHE A 38 7.65 -17.86 5.24
C PHE A 38 7.36 -16.80 6.31
N ARG A 39 7.28 -15.55 5.86
CA ARG A 39 6.94 -14.41 6.69
C ARG A 39 6.43 -13.31 5.76
N PHE A 40 5.29 -12.73 6.08
CA PHE A 40 4.71 -11.66 5.25
C PHE A 40 3.90 -10.68 6.11
N GLY A 41 3.65 -9.50 5.55
CA GLY A 41 2.82 -8.49 6.21
C GLY A 41 1.43 -8.45 5.61
N LEU A 42 0.42 -8.79 6.39
CA LEU A 42 -0.97 -8.76 5.93
C LEU A 42 -1.51 -7.35 6.05
N LEU A 43 -1.96 -6.79 4.91
CA LEU A 43 -2.52 -5.45 4.89
C LEU A 43 -3.88 -5.42 5.59
N PRO A 44 -4.23 -4.29 6.24
CA PRO A 44 -5.51 -4.20 6.95
C PRO A 44 -6.70 -4.46 6.02
N HIS A 45 -7.63 -5.28 6.46
CA HIS A 45 -8.86 -5.55 5.74
C HIS A 45 -9.91 -6.07 6.72
N SER A 46 -11.17 -6.06 6.32
CA SER A 46 -12.28 -6.55 7.12
C SER A 46 -13.08 -7.58 6.31
N GLY A 47 -13.50 -8.64 6.99
CA GLY A 47 -14.39 -9.66 6.41
C GLY A 47 -13.84 -10.25 5.12
N ASP A 48 -14.65 -10.22 4.08
CA ASP A 48 -14.32 -10.79 2.76
C ASP A 48 -13.86 -9.72 1.76
N GLU A 49 -13.45 -8.56 2.24
CA GLU A 49 -12.83 -7.55 1.37
C GLU A 49 -11.59 -8.11 0.71
N VAL A 50 -11.29 -7.59 -0.49
CA VAL A 50 -10.04 -7.93 -1.16
C VAL A 50 -8.89 -7.50 -0.27
N ALA A 51 -7.95 -8.40 -0.06
CA ALA A 51 -6.80 -8.17 0.78
C ALA A 51 -5.52 -8.26 -0.05
N GLY A 52 -4.39 -8.08 0.61
CA GLY A 52 -3.08 -8.19 0.01
C GLY A 52 -2.02 -8.31 1.07
N CYS A 53 -0.79 -8.49 0.64
CA CYS A 53 0.32 -8.61 1.57
C CYS A 53 1.60 -7.98 1.01
N LEU A 54 2.50 -7.70 1.94
CA LEU A 54 3.88 -7.33 1.66
C LEU A 54 4.70 -8.60 1.80
N TYR A 55 5.52 -8.93 0.81
CA TYR A 55 6.27 -10.17 0.84
C TYR A 55 7.70 -10.00 0.35
N LEU A 56 8.57 -10.86 0.83
CA LEU A 56 9.97 -10.91 0.40
C LEU A 56 10.05 -11.96 -0.72
N PRO A 57 10.21 -11.54 -1.98
CA PRO A 57 10.22 -12.51 -3.07
C PRO A 57 11.47 -13.39 -3.04
N SER A 58 11.29 -14.66 -3.40
CA SER A 58 12.39 -15.61 -3.54
C SER A 58 12.80 -15.78 -5.00
N ASP A 59 12.10 -15.12 -5.92
CA ASP A 59 12.39 -15.14 -7.35
C ASP A 59 12.94 -13.77 -7.77
N ASP A 60 12.85 -13.45 -9.05
CA ASP A 60 13.34 -12.19 -9.58
C ASP A 60 12.29 -11.06 -9.55
N ASN A 61 11.13 -11.29 -8.97
CA ASN A 61 10.15 -10.22 -8.76
C ASN A 61 10.69 -9.25 -7.70
N LYS A 62 10.60 -7.97 -7.96
CA LYS A 62 11.16 -6.96 -7.06
C LYS A 62 10.35 -5.68 -7.13
N PRO A 63 10.48 -4.80 -6.13
CA PRO A 63 9.80 -3.50 -6.17
C PRO A 63 10.11 -2.76 -7.47
N CYS A 64 9.09 -2.07 -7.98
CA CYS A 64 9.20 -1.38 -9.26
C CYS A 64 8.27 -0.17 -9.27
N SER A 65 8.69 0.89 -9.96
CA SER A 65 7.88 2.09 -10.09
C SER A 65 7.03 2.09 -11.36
N ASN A 66 7.01 0.99 -12.10
CA ASN A 66 6.23 0.83 -13.32
C ASN A 66 5.23 -0.31 -13.17
N GLY A 67 4.28 -0.39 -14.10
CA GLY A 67 3.29 -1.45 -14.13
C GLY A 67 1.96 -1.01 -13.55
N PRO A 68 1.10 -1.95 -13.14
CA PRO A 68 -0.20 -1.61 -12.59
C PRO A 68 -0.10 -0.70 -11.38
N LEU A 69 -1.04 0.24 -11.27
CA LEU A 69 -1.08 1.18 -10.16
C LEU A 69 -2.14 0.71 -9.18
N VAL A 70 -1.71 0.33 -7.99
CA VAL A 70 -2.58 -0.16 -6.92
C VAL A 70 -3.11 1.03 -6.13
N TYR A 71 -4.43 1.14 -6.03
CA TYR A 71 -5.08 2.20 -5.25
C TYR A 71 -5.37 1.68 -3.84
N LEU A 72 -4.82 2.37 -2.86
CA LEU A 72 -4.98 2.02 -1.45
C LEU A 72 -5.96 2.99 -0.80
N ASN A 73 -6.85 2.47 0.00
CA ASN A 73 -7.91 3.26 0.64
C ASN A 73 -7.36 3.99 1.87
N VAL A 74 -7.29 5.30 1.78
CA VAL A 74 -6.96 6.15 2.94
C VAL A 74 -8.12 7.12 3.21
N GLU A 75 -9.35 6.64 3.06
CA GLU A 75 -10.57 7.44 3.15
C GLU A 75 -10.56 8.36 4.37
N GLY A 76 -10.76 9.66 4.11
CA GLY A 76 -10.80 10.66 5.17
C GLY A 76 -9.43 11.01 5.77
N ARG A 77 -8.34 10.45 5.25
CA ARG A 77 -7.00 10.61 5.82
C ARG A 77 -5.94 10.97 4.78
N MET A 78 -6.30 11.61 3.68
CA MET A 78 -5.32 11.86 2.61
C MET A 78 -4.10 12.64 3.09
N ALA A 79 -4.29 13.74 3.80
CA ALA A 79 -3.17 14.56 4.26
C ALA A 79 -2.27 13.82 5.26
N PRO A 80 -2.83 13.16 6.30
CA PRO A 80 -1.99 12.35 7.19
C PRO A 80 -1.27 11.21 6.47
N ALA A 81 -1.92 10.59 5.48
CA ALA A 81 -1.32 9.48 4.74
C ALA A 81 -0.14 9.96 3.89
N GLU A 82 -0.27 11.10 3.22
CA GLU A 82 0.83 11.69 2.45
C GLU A 82 2.01 12.05 3.38
N ALA A 83 1.71 12.65 4.53
CA ALA A 83 2.75 13.00 5.49
C ALA A 83 3.45 11.74 6.02
N ALA A 84 2.67 10.68 6.31
CA ALA A 84 3.21 9.42 6.78
C ALA A 84 4.10 8.76 5.72
N ALA A 85 3.72 8.83 4.45
CA ALA A 85 4.52 8.28 3.37
C ALA A 85 5.90 8.94 3.33
N GLY A 86 5.96 10.27 3.38
CA GLY A 86 7.24 10.98 3.38
C GLY A 86 8.07 10.73 4.63
N ALA A 87 7.41 10.59 5.78
CA ALA A 87 8.12 10.39 7.05
C ALA A 87 8.65 8.97 7.24
N ASN A 88 8.17 8.00 6.46
CA ASN A 88 8.52 6.59 6.64
C ASN A 88 9.24 6.00 5.43
N GLY A 89 10.02 6.81 4.74
CA GLY A 89 10.90 6.34 3.68
C GLY A 89 10.32 6.34 2.29
N GLY A 90 9.10 6.84 2.11
CA GLY A 90 8.50 6.99 0.80
C GLY A 90 8.66 8.41 0.26
N LYS A 91 7.95 8.69 -0.82
CA LYS A 91 8.02 10.00 -1.47
C LYS A 91 6.71 10.29 -2.20
N VAL A 92 6.17 11.47 -2.01
CA VAL A 92 5.00 11.91 -2.78
C VAL A 92 5.48 12.36 -4.16
N LEU A 93 5.05 11.67 -5.21
CA LEU A 93 5.39 12.02 -6.58
C LEU A 93 4.41 13.02 -7.15
N GLN A 94 3.15 12.87 -6.82
CA GLN A 94 2.09 13.76 -7.29
C GLN A 94 1.12 13.97 -6.11
N PRO A 95 1.03 15.20 -5.59
CA PRO A 95 0.16 15.48 -4.46
C PRO A 95 -1.30 15.22 -4.78
N SER A 96 -2.11 15.13 -3.74
CA SER A 96 -3.54 14.88 -3.86
C SER A 96 -4.18 15.81 -4.88
N HIS A 97 -4.95 15.23 -5.78
CA HIS A 97 -5.67 15.96 -6.82
C HIS A 97 -6.97 15.22 -7.11
N LYS A 98 -7.93 15.96 -7.59
CA LYS A 98 -9.25 15.42 -7.92
C LYS A 98 -9.18 14.61 -9.21
N ILE A 99 -9.81 13.43 -9.21
CA ILE A 99 -9.89 12.56 -10.38
C ILE A 99 -11.33 12.43 -10.86
N GLY A 100 -11.90 13.57 -11.26
CA GLY A 100 -13.29 13.64 -11.73
C GLY A 100 -14.26 13.26 -10.63
N PRO A 101 -15.29 12.46 -10.93
CA PRO A 101 -16.28 12.06 -9.93
C PRO A 101 -15.77 10.92 -9.02
N HIS A 102 -14.52 10.47 -9.16
CA HIS A 102 -14.01 9.30 -8.46
C HIS A 102 -13.22 9.65 -7.20
N GLY A 103 -13.32 10.89 -6.73
CA GLY A 103 -12.65 11.33 -5.51
C GLY A 103 -11.28 11.94 -5.77
N PHE A 104 -10.34 11.68 -4.88
CA PHE A 104 -9.00 12.27 -4.88
C PHE A 104 -7.96 11.16 -4.86
N ARG A 105 -6.82 11.46 -5.46
CA ARG A 105 -5.71 10.52 -5.57
C ARG A 105 -4.40 11.24 -5.31
N SER A 106 -3.49 10.55 -4.63
CA SER A 106 -2.10 10.97 -4.50
C SER A 106 -1.24 9.83 -5.03
N ILE A 107 -0.19 10.13 -5.79
CA ILE A 107 0.74 9.12 -6.28
C ILE A 107 2.00 9.20 -5.43
N VAL A 108 2.39 8.08 -4.85
CA VAL A 108 3.56 8.04 -3.97
C VAL A 108 4.44 6.83 -4.32
N LEU A 109 5.71 6.92 -3.95
CA LEU A 109 6.57 5.74 -3.86
C LEU A 109 6.54 5.25 -2.43
N ASP A 110 6.40 3.94 -2.25
CA ASP A 110 6.48 3.38 -0.91
C ASP A 110 7.94 3.32 -0.44
N SER A 111 8.18 2.79 0.75
CA SER A 111 9.52 2.70 1.33
C SER A 111 10.45 1.78 0.53
N GLU A 112 9.91 0.99 -0.37
CA GLU A 112 10.66 -0.02 -1.14
C GLU A 112 10.85 0.37 -2.60
N GLY A 113 10.23 1.46 -3.05
CA GLY A 113 10.31 1.93 -4.43
C GLY A 113 9.14 1.51 -5.32
N ASN A 114 8.10 0.92 -4.75
CA ASN A 114 6.88 0.65 -5.50
C ASN A 114 6.07 1.92 -5.67
N ARG A 115 5.50 2.12 -6.86
CA ARG A 115 4.57 3.23 -7.09
C ARG A 115 3.16 2.78 -6.74
N ILE A 116 2.51 3.51 -5.85
CA ILE A 116 1.14 3.24 -5.39
C ILE A 116 0.33 4.52 -5.43
N ALA A 117 -0.98 4.39 -5.40
CA ALA A 117 -1.90 5.52 -5.29
C ALA A 117 -2.61 5.47 -3.95
N LEU A 118 -2.76 6.61 -3.31
CA LEU A 118 -3.60 6.77 -2.13
C LEU A 118 -4.92 7.37 -2.59
N HIS A 119 -6.02 6.86 -2.11
CA HIS A 119 -7.35 7.26 -2.57
C HIS A 119 -8.29 7.58 -1.43
N SER A 120 -9.06 8.64 -1.61
CA SER A 120 -10.13 9.04 -0.70
C SER A 120 -11.20 9.74 -1.52
N MET A 121 -12.47 9.56 -1.12
CA MET A 121 -13.57 10.30 -1.76
C MET A 121 -13.61 11.75 -1.27
N THR A 122 -12.93 12.07 -0.17
CA THR A 122 -12.85 13.42 0.38
C THR A 122 -11.43 13.95 0.29
N ALA A 123 -11.30 15.26 0.20
CA ALA A 123 -9.98 15.90 0.11
C ALA A 123 -9.14 15.72 1.37
#